data_2684c904783e159a7a52ff7c2a450626
#
_entry.id   2684c904783e159a7a52ff7c2a450626
#
_cell.length_a   1.000
_cell.length_b   1.000
_cell.length_c   1.000
_cell.angle_alpha   90.00
_cell.angle_beta   90.00
_cell.angle_gamma   90.00
#
_symmetry.space_group_name_H-M   'P 1'
#
loop_
_entity.id
_entity.type
_entity.pdbx_description
1 polymer ?
#
loop_
_entity_poly.entity_id
_entity_poly.type
_entity_poly.pdbx_seq_one_letter_code
_entity_poly.pdbx_strand_id
1 'polypeptide(L)'
;QHGYMEVTFIQFGAPPVIDGIVSLLISVFIFKASFEIFIEATNTLTDCAVLSSEEINEVVLTCEEVKQCHKIRSRGRKDEVFIDLHVLVMPDMKVSEAHELQHKIDNTLKSKFGSQTSVIIHVEPYYDKLTN
;
A
#
# COMPACT_ATOMS: atom_id res chain seq x y z
N GLN A 1 30.65 28.21 -22.67
CA GLN A 1 30.49 27.73 -24.07
C GLN A 1 29.03 27.53 -24.51
N HIS A 2 28.01 27.62 -23.59
CA HIS A 2 26.61 27.43 -23.96
C HIS A 2 25.93 28.68 -24.57
N GLY A 3 26.49 29.88 -24.35
CA GLY A 3 25.91 31.11 -24.87
C GLY A 3 26.04 31.34 -26.38
N TYR A 4 26.96 30.63 -27.03
CA TYR A 4 27.22 30.80 -28.48
C TYR A 4 26.24 30.07 -29.38
N MET A 5 25.55 29.05 -28.91
CA MET A 5 24.56 28.33 -29.73
C MET A 5 23.24 29.07 -29.81
N GLU A 6 22.82 29.73 -28.76
CA GLU A 6 21.59 30.56 -28.77
C GLU A 6 21.74 31.80 -29.69
N VAL A 7 22.90 32.45 -29.65
CA VAL A 7 23.17 33.62 -30.47
C VAL A 7 23.23 33.25 -31.97
N THR A 8 23.70 32.05 -32.31
CA THR A 8 23.77 31.58 -33.70
C THR A 8 22.38 31.26 -34.28
N PHE A 9 21.45 30.78 -33.47
CA PHE A 9 20.08 30.49 -33.91
C PHE A 9 19.28 31.77 -34.20
N ILE A 10 19.52 32.86 -33.44
CA ILE A 10 18.92 34.17 -33.67
C ILE A 10 19.47 34.80 -34.93
N GLN A 11 20.76 34.59 -35.26
CA GLN A 11 21.38 35.09 -36.52
C GLN A 11 20.85 34.41 -37.78
N PHE A 12 20.28 33.18 -37.67
CA PHE A 12 19.66 32.49 -38.81
C PHE A 12 18.21 32.87 -39.09
N GLY A 13 17.68 33.91 -38.40
CA GLY A 13 16.36 34.50 -38.72
C GLY A 13 15.18 33.71 -38.24
N ALA A 14 15.35 32.79 -37.23
CA ALA A 14 14.23 32.13 -36.58
C ALA A 14 13.44 33.19 -35.79
N PRO A 15 12.13 33.36 -36.00
CA PRO A 15 11.35 34.34 -35.26
C PRO A 15 11.38 33.98 -33.74
N PRO A 16 11.50 35.01 -32.85
CA PRO A 16 11.54 34.80 -31.40
C PRO A 16 10.33 34.04 -30.84
N VAL A 17 9.25 33.98 -31.60
CA VAL A 17 8.04 33.20 -31.31
C VAL A 17 8.29 31.71 -31.31
N ILE A 18 9.20 31.20 -32.17
CA ILE A 18 9.53 29.76 -32.24
C ILE A 18 10.24 29.33 -30.97
N ASP A 19 11.17 30.10 -30.45
CA ASP A 19 11.85 29.84 -29.16
C ASP A 19 10.85 29.76 -27.99
N GLY A 20 9.91 30.72 -27.94
CA GLY A 20 8.83 30.70 -26.97
C GLY A 20 7.95 29.43 -27.05
N ILE A 21 7.60 28.98 -28.25
CA ILE A 21 6.79 27.79 -28.46
C ILE A 21 7.57 26.54 -28.05
N VAL A 22 8.83 26.39 -28.44
CA VAL A 22 9.68 25.27 -28.07
C VAL A 22 9.89 25.20 -26.57
N SER A 23 10.18 26.35 -25.94
CA SER A 23 10.33 26.44 -24.48
C SER A 23 9.04 26.04 -23.74
N LEU A 24 7.88 26.44 -24.24
CA LEU A 24 6.60 26.04 -23.67
C LEU A 24 6.36 24.54 -23.78
N LEU A 25 6.61 23.94 -24.94
CA LEU A 25 6.47 22.50 -25.16
C LEU A 25 7.38 21.70 -24.25
N ILE A 26 8.65 22.10 -24.11
CA ILE A 26 9.61 21.47 -23.19
C ILE A 26 9.12 21.60 -21.75
N SER A 27 8.65 22.77 -21.36
CA SER A 27 8.12 23.01 -19.99
C SER A 27 6.93 22.11 -19.67
N VAL A 28 6.00 21.96 -20.60
CA VAL A 28 4.84 21.06 -20.43
C VAL A 28 5.30 19.61 -20.32
N PHE A 29 6.26 19.19 -21.12
CA PHE A 29 6.79 17.82 -21.08
C PHE A 29 7.50 17.53 -19.74
N ILE A 30 8.35 18.45 -19.28
CA ILE A 30 9.03 18.34 -17.98
C ILE A 30 8.02 18.34 -16.84
N PHE A 31 7.01 19.20 -16.89
CA PHE A 31 5.97 19.25 -15.86
C PHE A 31 5.21 17.90 -15.77
N LYS A 32 4.82 17.35 -16.91
CA LYS A 32 4.15 16.03 -16.96
C LYS A 32 5.02 14.94 -16.35
N ALA A 33 6.28 14.83 -16.77
CA ALA A 33 7.21 13.83 -16.24
C ALA A 33 7.43 13.99 -14.72
N SER A 34 7.59 15.22 -14.25
CA SER A 34 7.74 15.52 -12.81
C SER A 34 6.48 15.17 -12.02
N PHE A 35 5.31 15.39 -12.58
CA PHE A 35 4.04 15.06 -11.93
C PHE A 35 3.84 13.55 -11.83
N GLU A 36 4.19 12.79 -12.87
CA GLU A 36 4.14 11.32 -12.84
C GLU A 36 5.07 10.76 -11.75
N ILE A 37 6.31 11.26 -11.67
CA ILE A 37 7.27 10.87 -10.63
C ILE A 37 6.75 11.25 -9.23
N PHE A 38 6.15 12.43 -9.08
CA PHE A 38 5.59 12.87 -7.81
C PHE A 38 4.47 11.95 -7.33
N ILE A 39 3.54 11.58 -8.22
CA ILE A 39 2.46 10.64 -7.88
C ILE A 39 3.02 9.26 -7.50
N GLU A 40 3.99 8.75 -8.26
CA GLU A 40 4.62 7.46 -7.96
C GLU A 40 5.34 7.48 -6.60
N ALA A 41 6.09 8.54 -6.32
CA ALA A 41 6.77 8.74 -5.04
C ALA A 41 5.76 8.84 -3.88
N THR A 42 4.67 9.58 -4.08
CA THR A 42 3.61 9.71 -3.07
C THR A 42 2.95 8.38 -2.78
N ASN A 43 2.62 7.59 -3.79
CA ASN A 43 2.04 6.26 -3.63
C ASN A 43 2.99 5.26 -2.93
N THR A 44 4.30 5.45 -3.07
CA THR A 44 5.31 4.62 -2.41
C THR A 44 5.50 5.04 -0.94
N LEU A 45 5.36 6.33 -0.64
CA LEU A 45 5.56 6.87 0.72
C LEU A 45 4.29 6.85 1.58
N THR A 46 3.11 6.88 0.96
CA THR A 46 1.86 6.68 1.67
C THR A 46 1.58 5.19 1.78
N ASP A 47 1.45 4.69 3.01
CA ASP A 47 0.97 3.33 3.32
C ASP A 47 -0.50 3.18 2.83
N CYS A 48 -0.69 3.13 1.52
CA CYS A 48 -1.99 2.85 0.94
C CYS A 48 -2.39 1.42 1.31
N ALA A 49 -3.61 1.24 1.81
CA ALA A 49 -4.18 -0.08 2.01
C ALA A 49 -4.18 -0.83 0.67
N VAL A 50 -3.41 -1.91 0.61
CA VAL A 50 -3.26 -2.75 -0.61
C VAL A 50 -4.43 -3.70 -0.76
N LEU A 51 -4.98 -4.15 0.39
CA LEU A 51 -6.13 -5.05 0.49
C LEU A 51 -7.22 -4.38 1.31
N SER A 52 -8.48 -4.67 0.98
CA SER A 52 -9.60 -4.17 1.78
C SER A 52 -9.68 -4.90 3.12
N SER A 53 -10.09 -4.18 4.17
CA SER A 53 -10.29 -4.78 5.49
C SER A 53 -11.39 -5.85 5.47
N GLU A 54 -12.37 -5.68 4.60
CA GLU A 54 -13.49 -6.61 4.41
C GLU A 54 -13.00 -7.94 3.86
N GLU A 55 -12.15 -7.93 2.82
CA GLU A 55 -11.58 -9.16 2.24
C GLU A 55 -10.75 -9.94 3.24
N ILE A 56 -9.91 -9.24 4.02
CA ILE A 56 -9.10 -9.87 5.06
C ILE A 56 -9.98 -10.44 6.15
N ASN A 57 -11.00 -9.71 6.60
CA ASN A 57 -11.94 -10.14 7.62
C ASN A 57 -12.70 -11.41 7.21
N GLU A 58 -13.19 -11.49 5.97
CA GLU A 58 -13.87 -12.67 5.45
C GLU A 58 -12.97 -13.90 5.50
N VAL A 59 -11.70 -13.76 5.11
CA VAL A 59 -10.74 -14.87 5.13
C VAL A 59 -10.42 -15.32 6.54
N VAL A 60 -10.23 -14.39 7.47
CA VAL A 60 -9.90 -14.70 8.88
C VAL A 60 -11.08 -15.38 9.58
N LEU A 61 -12.31 -14.95 9.30
CA LEU A 61 -13.53 -15.55 9.87
C LEU A 61 -13.84 -16.95 9.36
N THR A 62 -13.14 -17.46 8.35
CA THR A 62 -13.20 -18.89 7.98
C THR A 62 -12.61 -19.80 9.07
N CYS A 63 -11.78 -19.25 9.96
CA CYS A 63 -11.29 -19.96 11.13
C CYS A 63 -12.36 -19.94 12.23
N GLU A 64 -12.92 -21.11 12.57
CA GLU A 64 -14.04 -21.25 13.51
C GLU A 64 -13.72 -20.76 14.92
N GLU A 65 -12.45 -20.80 15.30
CA GLU A 65 -11.97 -20.38 16.62
C GLU A 65 -11.97 -18.84 16.80
N VAL A 66 -12.03 -18.09 15.70
CA VAL A 66 -12.09 -16.62 15.70
C VAL A 66 -13.52 -16.16 15.90
N LYS A 67 -13.78 -15.44 16.99
CA LYS A 67 -15.09 -14.85 17.29
C LYS A 67 -15.32 -13.53 16.56
N GLN A 68 -14.26 -12.72 16.49
CA GLN A 68 -14.29 -11.43 15.82
C GLN A 68 -12.88 -11.04 15.38
N CYS A 69 -12.80 -10.28 14.31
CA CYS A 69 -11.56 -9.67 13.85
C CYS A 69 -11.75 -8.16 13.73
N HIS A 70 -10.80 -7.38 14.22
CA HIS A 70 -10.84 -5.92 14.15
C HIS A 70 -9.44 -5.31 14.00
N LYS A 71 -9.38 -3.97 13.85
CA LYS A 71 -8.13 -3.21 13.65
C LYS A 71 -7.29 -3.77 12.49
N ILE A 72 -7.96 -4.19 11.44
CA ILE A 72 -7.31 -4.73 10.25
C ILE A 72 -6.64 -3.60 9.50
N ARG A 73 -5.35 -3.76 9.23
CA ARG A 73 -4.54 -2.84 8.42
C ARG A 73 -3.74 -3.62 7.42
N SER A 74 -3.70 -3.13 6.19
CA SER A 74 -2.82 -3.66 5.15
C SER A 74 -1.98 -2.54 4.59
N ARG A 75 -0.72 -2.84 4.30
CA ARG A 75 0.25 -1.92 3.68
C ARG A 75 1.20 -2.67 2.79
N GLY A 76 1.96 -1.98 2.00
CA GLY A 76 2.98 -2.55 1.13
C GLY A 76 2.67 -2.37 -0.35
N ARG A 77 3.03 -3.37 -1.13
CA ARG A 77 2.87 -3.40 -2.60
C ARG A 77 2.14 -4.68 -2.98
N LYS A 78 1.70 -4.78 -4.24
CA LYS A 78 0.98 -5.98 -4.72
C LYS A 78 1.78 -7.29 -4.62
N ASP A 79 3.11 -7.17 -4.65
CA ASP A 79 4.07 -8.28 -4.59
C ASP A 79 4.60 -8.54 -3.17
N GLU A 80 4.38 -7.62 -2.23
CA GLU A 80 4.80 -7.75 -0.84
C GLU A 80 3.79 -7.04 0.07
N VAL A 81 2.93 -7.80 0.72
CA VAL A 81 1.83 -7.28 1.54
C VAL A 81 2.11 -7.52 3.02
N PHE A 82 1.93 -6.50 3.83
CA PHE A 82 1.99 -6.57 5.29
C PHE A 82 0.57 -6.40 5.84
N ILE A 83 0.15 -7.32 6.69
CA ILE A 83 -1.17 -7.31 7.33
C ILE A 83 -0.97 -7.31 8.84
N ASP A 84 -1.57 -6.35 9.51
CA ASP A 84 -1.69 -6.29 10.96
C ASP A 84 -3.17 -6.43 11.33
N LEU A 85 -3.49 -7.32 12.27
CA LEU A 85 -4.87 -7.53 12.69
C LEU A 85 -4.97 -8.03 14.13
N HIS A 86 -6.13 -7.81 14.73
CA HIS A 86 -6.48 -8.33 16.06
C HIS A 86 -7.61 -9.34 15.92
N VAL A 87 -7.45 -10.50 16.53
CA VAL A 87 -8.47 -11.54 16.59
C VAL A 87 -8.93 -11.77 18.03
N LEU A 88 -10.24 -11.85 18.20
CA LEU A 88 -10.88 -12.15 19.46
C LEU A 88 -11.22 -13.64 19.51
N VAL A 89 -10.74 -14.30 20.55
CA VAL A 89 -10.94 -15.73 20.79
C VAL A 89 -11.55 -15.95 22.17
N MET A 90 -12.01 -17.18 22.44
CA MET A 90 -12.54 -17.51 23.76
C MET A 90 -11.46 -17.29 24.84
N PRO A 91 -11.81 -16.68 25.99
CA PRO A 91 -10.86 -16.33 27.05
C PRO A 91 -10.15 -17.53 27.68
N ASP A 92 -10.73 -18.72 27.61
CA ASP A 92 -10.20 -19.98 28.14
C ASP A 92 -9.28 -20.73 27.16
N MET A 93 -9.04 -20.16 25.96
CA MET A 93 -8.12 -20.73 24.98
C MET A 93 -6.70 -20.82 25.57
N LYS A 94 -6.08 -21.99 25.42
CA LYS A 94 -4.70 -22.19 25.83
C LYS A 94 -3.73 -21.46 24.91
N VAL A 95 -2.58 -21.06 25.44
CA VAL A 95 -1.53 -20.41 24.65
C VAL A 95 -1.07 -21.26 23.47
N SER A 96 -1.00 -22.59 23.64
CA SER A 96 -0.67 -23.52 22.56
C SER A 96 -1.70 -23.50 21.43
N GLU A 97 -2.98 -23.47 21.78
CA GLU A 97 -4.10 -23.40 20.81
C GLU A 97 -4.10 -22.05 20.08
N ALA A 98 -3.84 -20.95 20.80
CA ALA A 98 -3.72 -19.63 20.22
C ALA A 98 -2.55 -19.54 19.23
N HIS A 99 -1.43 -20.18 19.54
CA HIS A 99 -0.27 -20.25 18.65
C HIS A 99 -0.57 -21.03 17.36
N GLU A 100 -1.22 -22.18 17.47
CA GLU A 100 -1.66 -22.97 16.31
C GLU A 100 -2.66 -22.18 15.46
N LEU A 101 -3.58 -21.45 16.09
CA LEU A 101 -4.52 -20.58 15.39
C LEU A 101 -3.81 -19.46 14.62
N GLN A 102 -2.79 -18.83 15.20
CA GLN A 102 -1.99 -17.83 14.51
C GLN A 102 -1.33 -18.41 13.24
N HIS A 103 -0.75 -19.58 13.32
CA HIS A 103 -0.20 -20.28 12.14
C HIS A 103 -1.26 -20.61 11.10
N LYS A 104 -2.43 -21.05 11.54
CA LYS A 104 -3.56 -21.34 10.65
C LYS A 104 -4.00 -20.10 9.88
N ILE A 105 -4.18 -18.96 10.57
CA ILE A 105 -4.54 -17.69 9.97
C ILE A 105 -3.44 -17.20 9.02
N ASP A 106 -2.17 -17.23 9.43
CA ASP A 106 -1.04 -16.82 8.60
C ASP A 106 -0.99 -17.63 7.29
N ASN A 107 -1.10 -18.95 7.38
CA ASN A 107 -1.11 -19.82 6.21
C ASN A 107 -2.33 -19.55 5.30
N THR A 108 -3.50 -19.31 5.88
CA THR A 108 -4.72 -19.03 5.12
C THR A 108 -4.60 -17.70 4.37
N LEU A 109 -4.08 -16.66 5.00
CA LEU A 109 -3.85 -15.35 4.38
C LEU A 109 -2.78 -15.41 3.29
N LYS A 110 -1.68 -16.12 3.52
CA LYS A 110 -0.63 -16.35 2.51
C LYS A 110 -1.13 -17.14 1.32
N SER A 111 -1.98 -18.12 1.55
CA SER A 111 -2.62 -18.91 0.48
C SER A 111 -3.55 -18.08 -0.38
N LYS A 112 -4.26 -17.12 0.21
CA LYS A 112 -5.21 -16.24 -0.49
C LYS A 112 -4.52 -15.06 -1.19
N PHE A 113 -3.57 -14.41 -0.52
CA PHE A 113 -2.99 -13.13 -0.95
C PHE A 113 -1.54 -13.22 -1.45
N GLY A 114 -0.92 -14.38 -1.35
CA GLY A 114 0.43 -14.66 -1.83
C GLY A 114 1.43 -15.01 -0.72
N SER A 115 2.43 -15.81 -1.06
CA SER A 115 3.45 -16.32 -0.14
C SER A 115 4.35 -15.23 0.46
N GLN A 116 4.42 -14.07 -0.19
CA GLN A 116 5.18 -12.89 0.27
C GLN A 116 4.37 -12.00 1.23
N THR A 117 3.22 -12.49 1.70
CA THR A 117 2.42 -11.80 2.71
C THR A 117 3.04 -12.00 4.09
N SER A 118 3.28 -10.92 4.80
CA SER A 118 3.72 -10.93 6.20
C SER A 118 2.55 -10.56 7.11
N VAL A 119 2.25 -11.37 8.10
CA VAL A 119 1.07 -11.18 8.96
C VAL A 119 1.50 -11.04 10.41
N ILE A 120 1.03 -10.00 11.08
CA ILE A 120 1.13 -9.81 12.52
C ILE A 120 -0.27 -9.95 13.12
N ILE A 121 -0.43 -10.92 14.02
CA ILE A 121 -1.71 -11.25 14.63
C ILE A 121 -1.62 -11.02 16.12
N HIS A 122 -2.46 -10.13 16.64
CA HIS A 122 -2.68 -9.95 18.06
C HIS A 122 -3.91 -10.75 18.49
N VAL A 123 -3.70 -11.70 19.39
CA VAL A 123 -4.79 -12.50 19.97
C VAL A 123 -5.28 -11.85 21.24
N GLU A 124 -6.57 -11.55 21.30
CA GLU A 124 -7.24 -10.90 22.41
C GLU A 124 -8.41 -11.77 22.92
N PRO A 125 -8.73 -11.75 24.23
CA PRO A 125 -9.88 -12.45 24.73
C PRO A 125 -11.18 -11.75 24.35
N TYR A 126 -12.18 -12.54 23.92
CA TYR A 126 -13.53 -12.07 23.63
C TYR A 126 -14.34 -12.03 24.92
N TYR A 127 -14.81 -10.85 25.30
CA TYR A 127 -15.76 -10.67 26.40
C TYR A 127 -17.08 -10.16 25.83
N ASP A 128 -18.15 -10.91 26.07
CA ASP A 128 -19.49 -10.44 25.70
C ASP A 128 -19.85 -9.22 26.55
N LYS A 129 -20.18 -8.11 25.89
CA LYS A 129 -20.55 -6.84 26.56
C LYS A 129 -21.82 -6.90 27.42
N LEU A 130 -22.43 -8.08 27.52
CA LEU A 130 -23.69 -8.29 28.24
C LEU A 130 -23.49 -8.72 29.72
N THR A 131 -22.23 -8.71 30.20
CA THR A 131 -21.92 -9.04 31.60
C THR A 131 -21.35 -7.82 32.36
N ASN A 132 -22.08 -6.71 32.35
CA ASN A 132 -21.95 -5.62 33.31
C ASN A 132 -23.34 -5.12 33.68
#